data_f1a6b0e4961faf86506612b9c48a1425
#
_entry.id   f1a6b0e4961faf86506612b9c48a1425
#
_cell.length_a   1.000
_cell.length_b   1.000
_cell.length_c   1.000
_cell.angle_alpha   90.00
_cell.angle_beta   90.00
_cell.angle_gamma   90.00
#
_symmetry.space_group_name_H-M   'P 1'
#
loop_
_entity.id
_entity.type
_entity.pdbx_description
1 polymer ?
#
loop_
_entity_poly.entity_id
_entity_poly.type
_entity_poly.pdbx_seq_one_letter_code
_entity_poly.pdbx_strand_id
1 'polypeptide(L)'
;MFYKKIFIISSKSKNRRLPPSLPSRPIIGHLHLFKKPLHRTLTNLSSIHGPVLYLQFGSRPVLLVSSPDIANEIFTTHDITFANRPKFPSAKHTSNNYTTFVSSSYGPNWRNLRRIATIEVLSSHRLLCSSDIRSDEIRCLARFLFGKSAKNESFTKVDVRLMLFEVVLNVILRMLAGKRYYGENAEDSNNAKRFKEMVEEVTALGGASNLQDFLPILRLFDFGGVQKRAAKLAATRIELSQRLIEEHRQRGSSEGSHKKTMIADLLELQRSEPEVYTDTVIRSLCLSILQAGTDTSANTMEWIMSLLLNNPQVMHKARDEIEKTVGLDRLIEESDLPNLPYLHCVINETLRLYPVVPLLVPHESSKDCLVGGYSIPGGTMLFVNVYAMQRDPNIWDEPTKFKPERFEGGKAEGKWMLPFGMGRRGCPGEGLAKKVMGLTIGTLVQCFEWERVGVEEVDMAEGSGITMPRAVRLEAMYRPRPKMIPVLQKL
;
A
#
# COMPACT_ATOMS: atom_id res chain seq x y z
N MET A 1 7.34 19.86 38.15
CA MET A 1 8.17 18.71 37.74
C MET A 1 8.28 18.54 36.20
N PHE A 2 7.32 19.00 35.39
CA PHE A 2 7.35 18.93 33.94
C PHE A 2 8.36 19.86 33.26
N TYR A 3 8.61 21.04 33.78
CA TYR A 3 9.55 22.03 33.19
C TYR A 3 11.01 21.60 33.23
N LYS A 4 11.43 20.79 34.22
CA LYS A 4 12.82 20.30 34.31
C LYS A 4 13.20 19.25 33.24
N LYS A 5 12.24 18.49 32.70
CA LYS A 5 12.54 17.51 31.63
C LYS A 5 12.79 18.14 30.26
N ILE A 6 12.20 19.30 29.97
CA ILE A 6 12.39 20.02 28.70
C ILE A 6 13.80 20.67 28.66
N PHE A 7 14.33 21.10 29.81
CA PHE A 7 15.66 21.71 29.91
C PHE A 7 16.82 20.70 30.05
N ILE A 8 16.56 19.47 30.50
CA ILE A 8 17.62 18.45 30.70
C ILE A 8 18.08 17.83 29.35
N ILE A 9 17.31 17.93 28.30
CA ILE A 9 17.75 17.52 26.94
C ILE A 9 18.85 18.47 26.41
N SER A 10 18.89 19.70 26.87
CA SER A 10 19.88 20.71 26.47
C SER A 10 21.31 20.52 27.08
N SER A 11 21.45 19.82 28.21
CA SER A 11 22.77 19.82 28.93
C SER A 11 23.65 18.60 28.65
N LYS A 12 23.14 17.51 28.06
CA LYS A 12 23.94 16.33 27.66
C LYS A 12 24.39 16.31 26.21
N SER A 13 24.13 17.38 25.43
CA SER A 13 24.29 17.41 23.97
C SER A 13 25.49 18.20 23.47
N LYS A 14 26.50 18.51 24.28
CA LYS A 14 27.59 19.41 23.87
C LYS A 14 28.51 18.90 22.76
N ASN A 15 28.37 17.63 22.28
CA ASN A 15 29.19 17.07 21.18
C ASN A 15 28.43 16.27 20.10
N ARG A 16 27.12 16.43 20.04
CA ARG A 16 26.33 15.68 19.00
C ARG A 16 26.12 16.56 17.78
N ARG A 17 26.67 16.15 16.64
CA ARG A 17 26.37 16.77 15.34
C ARG A 17 25.02 16.25 14.84
N LEU A 18 23.93 16.93 15.18
CA LEU A 18 22.59 16.64 14.62
C LEU A 18 22.51 17.09 13.14
N PRO A 19 21.61 16.50 12.33
CA PRO A 19 21.32 17.02 10.99
C PRO A 19 20.80 18.45 11.02
N PRO A 20 20.89 19.20 9.91
CA PRO A 20 20.31 20.54 9.80
C PRO A 20 18.84 20.55 10.22
N SER A 21 18.42 21.64 10.84
CA SER A 21 17.04 21.84 11.29
C SER A 21 16.58 23.27 10.98
N LEU A 22 15.28 23.45 10.88
CA LEU A 22 14.65 24.75 10.72
C LEU A 22 14.32 25.39 12.07
N PRO A 23 14.06 26.71 12.11
CA PRO A 23 13.52 27.34 13.30
C PRO A 23 12.20 26.71 13.74
N SER A 24 12.15 26.21 14.96
CA SER A 24 10.96 25.54 15.52
C SER A 24 10.14 26.52 16.39
N ARG A 25 8.82 26.32 16.43
CA ARG A 25 7.94 27.04 17.33
C ARG A 25 7.81 26.34 18.68
N PRO A 26 7.65 27.07 19.79
CA PRO A 26 7.45 26.46 21.10
C PRO A 26 6.26 25.47 21.06
N ILE A 27 6.36 24.35 21.78
CA ILE A 27 5.34 23.28 21.94
C ILE A 27 5.05 22.52 20.65
N ILE A 28 4.72 23.20 19.55
CA ILE A 28 4.30 22.56 18.29
C ILE A 28 5.47 22.17 17.40
N GLY A 29 6.67 22.71 17.65
CA GLY A 29 7.83 22.46 16.80
C GLY A 29 7.58 22.90 15.36
N HIS A 30 7.71 21.96 14.42
CA HIS A 30 7.53 22.18 13.00
C HIS A 30 6.15 21.75 12.49
N LEU A 31 5.17 21.39 13.35
CA LEU A 31 3.82 21.01 12.95
C LEU A 31 3.08 22.10 12.14
N HIS A 32 3.46 23.37 12.33
CA HIS A 32 2.91 24.48 11.54
C HIS A 32 3.25 24.38 10.03
N LEU A 33 4.27 23.58 9.67
CA LEU A 33 4.63 23.31 8.28
C LEU A 33 3.80 22.19 7.64
N PHE A 34 2.92 21.53 8.40
CA PHE A 34 2.07 20.45 7.90
C PHE A 34 0.98 20.98 6.97
N LYS A 35 1.34 21.13 5.69
CA LYS A 35 0.37 21.35 4.62
C LYS A 35 0.13 20.03 3.90
N LYS A 36 -1.12 19.76 3.55
CA LYS A 36 -1.49 18.57 2.78
C LYS A 36 -1.34 18.83 1.28
N PRO A 37 -0.87 17.86 0.52
CA PRO A 37 -0.33 16.56 0.93
C PRO A 37 1.08 16.70 1.54
N LEU A 38 1.34 15.99 2.64
CA LEU A 38 2.55 16.15 3.47
C LEU A 38 3.84 15.86 2.70
N HIS A 39 3.86 14.85 1.83
CA HIS A 39 5.05 14.49 1.07
C HIS A 39 5.54 15.64 0.17
N ARG A 40 4.65 16.42 -0.44
CA ARG A 40 5.04 17.61 -1.23
C ARG A 40 5.65 18.69 -0.36
N THR A 41 5.08 18.95 0.82
CA THR A 41 5.65 19.91 1.78
C THR A 41 7.05 19.49 2.19
N LEU A 42 7.25 18.20 2.54
CA LEU A 42 8.56 17.69 2.95
C LEU A 42 9.55 17.66 1.77
N THR A 43 9.10 17.44 0.55
CA THR A 43 9.93 17.57 -0.66
C THR A 43 10.45 18.99 -0.85
N ASN A 44 9.57 19.99 -0.74
CA ASN A 44 9.97 21.39 -0.83
C ASN A 44 10.95 21.80 0.28
N LEU A 45 10.75 21.30 1.50
CA LEU A 45 11.70 21.55 2.58
C LEU A 45 13.07 20.93 2.30
N SER A 46 13.10 19.69 1.78
CA SER A 46 14.35 19.03 1.41
C SER A 46 15.07 19.72 0.25
N SER A 47 14.36 20.25 -0.73
CA SER A 47 14.97 20.97 -1.86
C SER A 47 15.63 22.28 -1.44
N ILE A 48 15.12 22.94 -0.40
CA ILE A 48 15.63 24.23 0.09
C ILE A 48 16.75 24.04 1.14
N HIS A 49 16.58 23.08 2.06
CA HIS A 49 17.40 22.97 3.26
C HIS A 49 18.33 21.74 3.27
N GLY A 50 18.29 20.94 2.21
CA GLY A 50 19.11 19.75 2.04
C GLY A 50 18.34 18.44 2.26
N PRO A 51 18.92 17.31 1.80
CA PRO A 51 18.22 16.03 1.72
C PRO A 51 18.09 15.29 3.06
N VAL A 52 18.70 15.79 4.12
CA VAL A 52 18.64 15.20 5.48
C VAL A 52 18.31 16.30 6.46
N LEU A 53 17.14 16.22 7.10
CA LEU A 53 16.67 17.25 8.04
C LEU A 53 16.24 16.62 9.37
N TYR A 54 16.55 17.33 10.46
CA TYR A 54 16.10 16.97 11.81
C TYR A 54 14.98 17.91 12.23
N LEU A 55 13.77 17.38 12.32
CA LEU A 55 12.57 18.16 12.60
C LEU A 55 11.99 17.77 13.97
N GLN A 56 11.18 18.64 14.54
CA GLN A 56 10.44 18.40 15.77
C GLN A 56 8.95 18.49 15.50
N PHE A 57 8.22 17.37 15.58
CA PHE A 57 6.76 17.34 15.41
C PHE A 57 6.08 17.25 16.78
N GLY A 58 5.76 18.39 17.37
CA GLY A 58 5.29 18.46 18.74
C GLY A 58 6.30 17.80 19.70
N SER A 59 5.92 16.72 20.34
CA SER A 59 6.77 15.96 21.27
C SER A 59 7.71 14.95 20.61
N ARG A 60 7.65 14.74 19.28
CA ARG A 60 8.40 13.70 18.57
C ARG A 60 9.52 14.27 17.71
N PRO A 61 10.78 13.84 17.92
CA PRO A 61 11.86 14.12 16.98
C PRO A 61 11.68 13.30 15.69
N VAL A 62 12.02 13.91 14.57
CA VAL A 62 11.84 13.32 13.24
C VAL A 62 13.08 13.53 12.40
N LEU A 63 13.60 12.45 11.84
CA LEU A 63 14.60 12.45 10.78
C LEU A 63 13.87 12.34 9.44
N LEU A 64 14.00 13.34 8.59
CA LEU A 64 13.54 13.32 7.21
C LEU A 64 14.72 13.01 6.29
N VAL A 65 14.59 11.99 5.45
CA VAL A 65 15.61 11.55 4.50
C VAL A 65 15.05 11.58 3.09
N SER A 66 15.68 12.36 2.22
CA SER A 66 15.39 12.48 0.80
C SER A 66 16.63 12.15 -0.07
N SER A 67 17.66 11.53 0.51
CA SER A 67 18.89 11.06 -0.16
C SER A 67 18.86 9.56 -0.31
N PRO A 68 19.05 9.01 -1.52
CA PRO A 68 19.18 7.58 -1.76
C PRO A 68 20.31 6.93 -0.95
N ASP A 69 21.49 7.56 -0.91
CA ASP A 69 22.66 7.01 -0.20
C ASP A 69 22.42 6.87 1.31
N ILE A 70 21.81 7.90 1.89
CA ILE A 70 21.45 7.89 3.32
C ILE A 70 20.33 6.89 3.59
N ALA A 71 19.35 6.77 2.71
CA ALA A 71 18.31 5.75 2.82
C ALA A 71 18.91 4.34 2.73
N ASN A 72 19.88 4.13 1.83
CA ASN A 72 20.61 2.88 1.72
C ASN A 72 21.38 2.55 3.01
N GLU A 73 22.16 3.49 3.56
CA GLU A 73 22.88 3.33 4.83
C GLU A 73 21.92 2.91 5.96
N ILE A 74 20.76 3.57 6.04
CA ILE A 74 19.73 3.26 7.04
C ILE A 74 19.20 1.84 6.89
N PHE A 75 18.83 1.43 5.68
CA PHE A 75 18.18 0.14 5.43
C PHE A 75 19.14 -1.05 5.28
N THR A 76 20.45 -0.80 5.27
CA THR A 76 21.50 -1.82 5.29
C THR A 76 22.23 -1.83 6.64
N THR A 77 23.06 -0.83 6.89
CA THR A 77 23.93 -0.74 8.08
C THR A 77 23.14 -0.57 9.38
N HIS A 78 22.08 0.25 9.34
CA HIS A 78 21.24 0.58 10.50
C HIS A 78 19.84 -0.07 10.46
N ASP A 79 19.65 -1.11 9.64
CA ASP A 79 18.37 -1.75 9.41
C ASP A 79 17.65 -2.18 10.70
N ILE A 80 18.37 -2.86 11.62
CA ILE A 80 17.80 -3.27 12.90
C ILE A 80 17.50 -2.03 13.79
N THR A 81 18.36 -1.03 13.76
CA THR A 81 18.18 0.19 14.57
C THR A 81 16.90 0.93 14.19
N PHE A 82 16.57 1.01 12.90
CA PHE A 82 15.36 1.65 12.40
C PHE A 82 14.20 0.67 12.12
N ALA A 83 14.31 -0.57 12.59
CA ALA A 83 13.24 -1.55 12.38
C ALA A 83 12.05 -1.39 13.35
N ASN A 84 12.06 -0.46 14.30
CA ASN A 84 10.92 -0.16 15.15
C ASN A 84 9.88 0.68 14.44
N ARG A 85 8.67 0.72 15.03
CA ARG A 85 7.55 1.56 14.62
C ARG A 85 7.19 2.55 15.73
N PRO A 86 6.91 3.81 15.39
CA PRO A 86 6.45 4.77 16.37
C PRO A 86 5.08 4.35 16.93
N LYS A 87 4.96 4.36 18.26
CA LYS A 87 3.71 4.05 18.94
C LYS A 87 2.80 5.27 18.94
N PHE A 88 1.99 5.40 17.89
CA PHE A 88 0.99 6.45 17.81
C PHE A 88 -0.23 6.11 18.68
N PRO A 89 -0.64 7.01 19.60
CA PRO A 89 -1.83 6.80 20.41
C PRO A 89 -3.10 6.50 19.61
N SER A 90 -3.29 7.17 18.47
CA SER A 90 -4.41 6.93 17.56
C SER A 90 -4.46 5.49 17.03
N ALA A 91 -3.30 4.87 16.84
CA ALA A 91 -3.19 3.51 16.34
C ALA A 91 -3.30 2.42 17.44
N LYS A 92 -3.32 2.79 18.72
CA LYS A 92 -3.29 1.83 19.83
C LYS A 92 -4.39 0.76 19.72
N HIS A 93 -5.62 1.20 19.49
CA HIS A 93 -6.78 0.29 19.38
C HIS A 93 -6.75 -0.51 18.07
N THR A 94 -6.57 0.16 16.94
CA THR A 94 -6.59 -0.48 15.61
C THR A 94 -5.43 -1.44 15.37
N SER A 95 -4.34 -1.31 16.13
CA SER A 95 -3.16 -2.17 16.03
C SER A 95 -3.08 -3.25 17.13
N ASN A 96 -4.18 -3.47 17.84
CA ASN A 96 -4.21 -4.40 18.98
C ASN A 96 -3.04 -4.16 19.94
N ASN A 97 -2.96 -2.94 20.49
CA ASN A 97 -1.86 -2.52 21.37
C ASN A 97 -0.46 -2.69 20.72
N TYR A 98 -0.33 -2.30 19.44
CA TYR A 98 0.91 -2.35 18.65
C TYR A 98 1.49 -3.76 18.44
N THR A 99 0.66 -4.79 18.41
CA THR A 99 1.08 -6.17 18.18
C THR A 99 0.84 -6.68 16.77
N THR A 100 0.18 -5.89 15.89
CA THR A 100 -0.05 -6.29 14.50
C THR A 100 1.23 -6.26 13.68
N PHE A 101 1.26 -6.95 12.55
CA PHE A 101 2.42 -7.07 11.66
C PHE A 101 2.99 -5.69 11.25
N VAL A 102 2.12 -4.72 10.92
CA VAL A 102 2.55 -3.38 10.48
C VAL A 102 3.09 -2.54 11.62
N SER A 103 2.49 -2.60 12.81
CA SER A 103 2.74 -1.68 13.94
C SER A 103 3.68 -2.22 15.01
N SER A 104 3.92 -3.54 15.03
CA SER A 104 4.80 -4.16 16.02
C SER A 104 6.25 -3.69 15.83
N SER A 105 6.90 -3.28 16.92
CA SER A 105 8.35 -3.02 16.92
C SER A 105 9.14 -4.29 16.66
N TYR A 106 10.39 -4.13 16.22
CA TYR A 106 11.29 -5.27 15.98
C TYR A 106 11.51 -6.08 17.27
N GLY A 107 11.27 -7.36 17.20
CA GLY A 107 11.34 -8.28 18.33
C GLY A 107 10.77 -9.65 17.98
N PRO A 108 10.65 -10.58 18.96
CA PRO A 108 10.19 -11.95 18.72
C PRO A 108 8.82 -12.01 18.04
N ASN A 109 7.84 -11.23 18.52
CA ASN A 109 6.51 -11.17 17.94
C ASN A 109 6.54 -10.75 16.46
N TRP A 110 7.23 -9.64 16.15
CA TRP A 110 7.31 -9.19 14.76
C TRP A 110 8.04 -10.18 13.86
N ARG A 111 9.14 -10.79 14.34
CA ARG A 111 9.89 -11.79 13.56
C ARG A 111 9.03 -13.01 13.24
N ASN A 112 8.21 -13.46 14.20
CA ASN A 112 7.27 -14.55 13.98
C ASN A 112 6.22 -14.18 12.92
N LEU A 113 5.55 -13.02 13.08
CA LEU A 113 4.58 -12.52 12.09
C LEU A 113 5.20 -12.37 10.69
N ARG A 114 6.44 -11.86 10.61
CA ARG A 114 7.17 -11.72 9.34
C ARG A 114 7.45 -13.07 8.70
N ARG A 115 7.93 -14.05 9.48
CA ARG A 115 8.21 -15.41 9.01
C ARG A 115 6.93 -16.03 8.44
N ILE A 116 5.84 -16.01 9.18
CA ILE A 116 4.56 -16.59 8.75
C ILE A 116 4.06 -15.87 7.49
N ALA A 117 4.02 -14.55 7.47
CA ALA A 117 3.57 -13.80 6.31
C ALA A 117 4.39 -14.12 5.05
N THR A 118 5.71 -14.28 5.17
CA THR A 118 6.60 -14.48 4.03
C THR A 118 6.60 -15.95 3.55
N ILE A 119 6.54 -16.92 4.44
CA ILE A 119 6.64 -18.35 4.09
C ILE A 119 5.26 -18.94 3.82
N GLU A 120 4.32 -18.77 4.76
CA GLU A 120 3.04 -19.47 4.73
C GLU A 120 1.97 -18.78 3.89
N VAL A 121 2.16 -17.49 3.57
CA VAL A 121 1.10 -16.71 2.91
C VAL A 121 1.53 -16.13 1.57
N LEU A 122 2.68 -15.48 1.50
CA LEU A 122 3.12 -14.66 0.38
C LEU A 122 4.36 -15.20 -0.34
N SER A 123 4.78 -16.43 -0.05
CA SER A 123 5.86 -17.09 -0.80
C SER A 123 5.47 -17.33 -2.26
N SER A 124 6.44 -17.41 -3.15
CA SER A 124 6.19 -17.66 -4.58
C SER A 124 5.36 -18.93 -4.81
N HIS A 125 5.59 -19.99 -4.03
CA HIS A 125 4.81 -21.22 -4.08
C HIS A 125 3.34 -20.98 -3.68
N ARG A 126 3.09 -20.27 -2.56
CA ARG A 126 1.71 -19.96 -2.11
C ARG A 126 0.97 -19.04 -3.10
N LEU A 127 1.67 -18.10 -3.69
CA LEU A 127 1.12 -17.28 -4.76
C LEU A 127 0.79 -18.09 -6.00
N LEU A 128 1.60 -19.07 -6.37
CA LEU A 128 1.29 -19.97 -7.48
C LEU A 128 0.03 -20.79 -7.20
N CYS A 129 -0.09 -21.40 -6.01
CA CYS A 129 -1.26 -22.19 -5.60
C CYS A 129 -2.57 -21.40 -5.58
N SER A 130 -2.53 -20.06 -5.54
CA SER A 130 -3.70 -19.17 -5.54
C SER A 130 -3.90 -18.41 -6.85
N SER A 131 -3.18 -18.78 -7.93
CA SER A 131 -3.25 -18.09 -9.23
C SER A 131 -4.64 -18.19 -9.86
N ASP A 132 -5.32 -19.33 -9.68
CA ASP A 132 -6.69 -19.56 -10.15
C ASP A 132 -7.69 -18.56 -9.55
N ILE A 133 -7.52 -18.19 -8.29
CA ILE A 133 -8.36 -17.19 -7.61
C ILE A 133 -8.24 -15.83 -8.30
N ARG A 134 -7.02 -15.40 -8.60
CA ARG A 134 -6.78 -14.12 -9.26
C ARG A 134 -7.29 -14.11 -10.69
N SER A 135 -7.00 -15.16 -11.43
CA SER A 135 -7.50 -15.32 -12.81
C SER A 135 -9.04 -15.31 -12.87
N ASP A 136 -9.70 -16.01 -11.94
CA ASP A 136 -11.16 -16.08 -11.89
C ASP A 136 -11.77 -14.71 -11.53
N GLU A 137 -11.23 -13.96 -10.56
CA GLU A 137 -11.72 -12.62 -10.23
C GLU A 137 -11.57 -11.64 -11.40
N ILE A 138 -10.48 -11.75 -12.15
CA ILE A 138 -10.26 -10.89 -13.32
C ILE A 138 -11.19 -11.28 -14.48
N ARG A 139 -11.45 -12.57 -14.68
CA ARG A 139 -12.49 -13.03 -15.65
C ARG A 139 -13.87 -12.52 -15.26
N CYS A 140 -14.21 -12.56 -13.97
CA CYS A 140 -15.48 -12.00 -13.49
C CYS A 140 -15.57 -10.48 -13.70
N LEU A 141 -14.48 -9.75 -13.50
CA LEU A 141 -14.41 -8.33 -13.83
C LEU A 141 -14.67 -8.09 -15.33
N ALA A 142 -13.98 -8.83 -16.21
CA ALA A 142 -14.14 -8.70 -17.66
C ALA A 142 -15.58 -9.02 -18.09
N ARG A 143 -16.17 -10.09 -17.54
CA ARG A 143 -17.58 -10.46 -17.77
C ARG A 143 -18.55 -9.37 -17.31
N PHE A 144 -18.34 -8.83 -16.10
CA PHE A 144 -19.18 -7.76 -15.56
C PHE A 144 -19.15 -6.51 -16.44
N LEU A 145 -17.96 -6.07 -16.86
CA LEU A 145 -17.82 -4.92 -17.75
C LEU A 145 -18.46 -5.19 -19.11
N PHE A 146 -18.25 -6.38 -19.68
CA PHE A 146 -18.86 -6.77 -20.93
C PHE A 146 -20.38 -6.78 -20.84
N GLY A 147 -20.96 -7.41 -19.83
CA GLY A 147 -22.41 -7.47 -19.64
C GLY A 147 -23.05 -6.10 -19.42
N LYS A 148 -22.34 -5.18 -18.74
CA LYS A 148 -22.81 -3.80 -18.52
C LYS A 148 -22.77 -2.96 -19.81
N SER A 149 -21.84 -3.23 -20.71
CA SER A 149 -21.66 -2.49 -21.97
C SER A 149 -22.37 -3.13 -23.17
N ALA A 150 -22.67 -4.43 -23.13
CA ALA A 150 -23.22 -5.18 -24.26
C ALA A 150 -24.62 -4.71 -24.77
N LYS A 151 -25.28 -3.87 -23.97
CA LYS A 151 -26.59 -3.28 -24.36
C LYS A 151 -26.48 -2.01 -25.21
N ASN A 152 -25.27 -1.45 -25.34
CA ASN A 152 -25.03 -0.20 -26.06
C ASN A 152 -23.73 -0.32 -26.88
N GLU A 153 -23.80 -0.03 -28.20
CA GLU A 153 -22.58 0.17 -29.02
C GLU A 153 -21.75 1.39 -28.60
N SER A 154 -22.34 2.22 -27.73
CA SER A 154 -21.71 3.44 -27.20
C SER A 154 -20.83 3.17 -25.97
N PHE A 155 -19.90 4.07 -25.72
CA PHE A 155 -19.10 4.05 -24.51
C PHE A 155 -19.95 4.10 -23.24
N THR A 156 -19.62 3.27 -22.26
CA THR A 156 -20.27 3.17 -20.94
C THR A 156 -19.38 3.79 -19.87
N LYS A 157 -19.97 4.58 -18.98
CA LYS A 157 -19.24 5.20 -17.85
C LYS A 157 -19.06 4.22 -16.69
N VAL A 158 -17.86 4.22 -16.07
CA VAL A 158 -17.54 3.42 -14.89
C VAL A 158 -16.73 4.21 -13.86
N ASP A 159 -17.02 3.99 -12.55
CA ASP A 159 -16.12 4.38 -11.45
C ASP A 159 -14.98 3.36 -11.38
N VAL A 160 -13.83 3.74 -11.94
CA VAL A 160 -12.64 2.88 -12.02
C VAL A 160 -12.09 2.57 -10.62
N ARG A 161 -12.11 3.55 -9.72
CA ARG A 161 -11.63 3.37 -8.35
C ARG A 161 -12.42 2.30 -7.60
N LEU A 162 -13.75 2.39 -7.67
CA LEU A 162 -14.62 1.44 -7.00
C LEU A 162 -14.45 0.03 -7.57
N MET A 163 -14.47 -0.09 -8.89
CA MET A 163 -14.26 -1.34 -9.60
C MET A 163 -12.95 -2.04 -9.22
N LEU A 164 -11.84 -1.31 -9.24
CA LEU A 164 -10.53 -1.86 -8.88
C LEU A 164 -10.45 -2.25 -7.40
N PHE A 165 -11.05 -1.46 -6.51
CA PHE A 165 -11.13 -1.78 -5.10
C PHE A 165 -11.88 -3.10 -4.83
N GLU A 166 -13.04 -3.28 -5.46
CA GLU A 166 -13.88 -4.48 -5.31
C GLU A 166 -13.17 -5.74 -5.79
N VAL A 167 -12.50 -5.68 -6.94
CA VAL A 167 -11.71 -6.81 -7.46
C VAL A 167 -10.59 -7.19 -6.52
N VAL A 168 -9.78 -6.23 -6.07
CA VAL A 168 -8.66 -6.51 -5.17
C VAL A 168 -9.16 -7.06 -3.84
N LEU A 169 -10.23 -6.49 -3.29
CA LEU A 169 -10.83 -6.97 -2.04
C LEU A 169 -11.32 -8.42 -2.17
N ASN A 170 -11.98 -8.77 -3.28
CA ASN A 170 -12.38 -10.14 -3.57
C ASN A 170 -11.18 -11.09 -3.67
N VAL A 171 -10.14 -10.71 -4.44
CA VAL A 171 -8.91 -11.51 -4.54
C VAL A 171 -8.34 -11.81 -3.15
N ILE A 172 -8.18 -10.78 -2.32
CA ILE A 172 -7.62 -10.93 -0.97
C ILE A 172 -8.54 -11.80 -0.08
N LEU A 173 -9.84 -11.54 -0.05
CA LEU A 173 -10.78 -12.30 0.80
C LEU A 173 -10.91 -13.75 0.35
N ARG A 174 -10.85 -14.01 -0.96
CA ARG A 174 -10.84 -15.40 -1.45
C ARG A 174 -9.56 -16.14 -1.09
N MET A 175 -8.41 -15.48 -1.19
CA MET A 175 -7.14 -16.05 -0.74
C MET A 175 -7.13 -16.30 0.77
N LEU A 176 -7.69 -15.38 1.57
CA LEU A 176 -7.76 -15.48 3.01
C LEU A 176 -8.76 -16.54 3.48
N ALA A 177 -9.99 -16.47 2.94
CA ALA A 177 -11.16 -17.15 3.51
C ALA A 177 -12.04 -17.89 2.50
N GLY A 178 -11.68 -17.90 1.21
CA GLY A 178 -12.48 -18.54 0.16
C GLY A 178 -13.77 -17.81 -0.18
N LYS A 179 -13.97 -16.56 0.29
CA LYS A 179 -15.23 -15.82 0.17
C LYS A 179 -15.16 -14.70 -0.86
N ARG A 180 -16.26 -14.56 -1.63
CA ARG A 180 -16.49 -13.44 -2.53
C ARG A 180 -17.60 -12.54 -1.99
N TYR A 181 -17.36 -11.22 -1.99
CA TYR A 181 -18.33 -10.26 -1.47
C TYR A 181 -18.90 -9.30 -2.52
N TYR A 182 -18.30 -9.18 -3.69
CA TYR A 182 -18.77 -8.32 -4.77
C TYR A 182 -18.96 -9.11 -6.07
N GLY A 183 -19.91 -8.65 -6.91
CA GLY A 183 -20.22 -9.26 -8.19
C GLY A 183 -21.23 -10.41 -8.11
N GLU A 184 -21.31 -11.19 -9.18
CA GLU A 184 -22.18 -12.39 -9.26
C GLU A 184 -21.77 -13.40 -8.19
N ASN A 185 -22.76 -14.01 -7.55
CA ASN A 185 -22.59 -14.97 -6.45
C ASN A 185 -21.90 -14.37 -5.19
N ALA A 186 -22.08 -13.09 -4.92
CA ALA A 186 -21.65 -12.48 -3.67
C ALA A 186 -22.41 -13.10 -2.48
N GLU A 187 -21.65 -13.59 -1.47
CA GLU A 187 -22.26 -14.34 -0.35
C GLU A 187 -23.00 -13.44 0.64
N ASP A 188 -22.61 -12.16 0.80
CA ASP A 188 -23.15 -11.28 1.85
C ASP A 188 -22.84 -9.81 1.57
N SER A 189 -23.81 -9.09 1.03
CA SER A 189 -23.69 -7.67 0.70
C SER A 189 -23.47 -6.76 1.92
N ASN A 190 -24.01 -7.13 3.10
CA ASN A 190 -23.84 -6.36 4.32
C ASN A 190 -22.39 -6.45 4.85
N ASN A 191 -21.79 -7.63 4.80
CA ASN A 191 -20.39 -7.78 5.16
C ASN A 191 -19.46 -7.14 4.13
N ALA A 192 -19.77 -7.18 2.85
CA ALA A 192 -19.04 -6.46 1.81
C ALA A 192 -18.92 -4.97 2.16
N LYS A 193 -20.04 -4.33 2.47
CA LYS A 193 -20.09 -2.94 2.90
C LYS A 193 -19.26 -2.69 4.17
N ARG A 194 -19.40 -3.56 5.19
CA ARG A 194 -18.63 -3.46 6.44
C ARG A 194 -17.12 -3.61 6.22
N PHE A 195 -16.67 -4.51 5.35
CA PHE A 195 -15.25 -4.65 4.99
C PHE A 195 -14.72 -3.43 4.27
N LYS A 196 -15.48 -2.87 3.32
CA LYS A 196 -15.11 -1.65 2.63
C LYS A 196 -14.99 -0.47 3.59
N GLU A 197 -16.01 -0.22 4.39
CA GLU A 197 -16.01 0.85 5.40
C GLU A 197 -14.84 0.70 6.38
N MET A 198 -14.54 -0.53 6.78
CA MET A 198 -13.41 -0.84 7.65
C MET A 198 -12.06 -0.47 7.00
N VAL A 199 -11.83 -0.82 5.74
CA VAL A 199 -10.58 -0.50 5.03
C VAL A 199 -10.44 1.01 4.83
N GLU A 200 -11.51 1.68 4.39
CA GLU A 200 -11.53 3.13 4.20
C GLU A 200 -11.28 3.88 5.53
N GLU A 201 -11.91 3.46 6.63
CA GLU A 201 -11.76 4.11 7.94
C GLU A 201 -10.36 3.90 8.54
N VAL A 202 -9.76 2.72 8.38
CA VAL A 202 -8.36 2.48 8.81
C VAL A 202 -7.40 3.39 8.04
N THR A 203 -7.59 3.55 6.74
CA THR A 203 -6.75 4.41 5.91
C THR A 203 -6.92 5.88 6.34
N ALA A 204 -8.15 6.32 6.61
CA ALA A 204 -8.44 7.67 7.07
C ALA A 204 -7.83 7.97 8.46
N LEU A 205 -7.87 7.02 9.40
CA LEU A 205 -7.28 7.17 10.74
C LEU A 205 -5.76 7.00 10.75
N GLY A 206 -5.21 6.22 9.81
CA GLY A 206 -3.77 5.89 9.75
C GLY A 206 -2.89 7.02 9.22
N GLY A 207 -3.46 8.11 8.73
CA GLY A 207 -2.71 9.25 8.21
C GLY A 207 -1.92 9.98 9.31
N ALA A 208 -0.68 10.39 9.01
CA ALA A 208 0.23 11.10 9.92
C ALA A 208 -0.27 12.50 10.39
N SER A 209 -1.50 12.87 10.08
CA SER A 209 -2.08 14.18 10.36
C SER A 209 -2.88 14.28 11.66
N ASN A 210 -2.86 13.22 12.49
CA ASN A 210 -3.54 13.25 13.78
C ASN A 210 -2.70 13.99 14.82
N LEU A 211 -3.09 15.22 15.15
CA LEU A 211 -2.34 16.06 16.08
C LEU A 211 -2.18 15.47 17.49
N GLN A 212 -3.08 14.57 17.92
CA GLN A 212 -2.96 13.88 19.21
C GLN A 212 -1.73 12.96 19.29
N ASP A 213 -1.23 12.51 18.15
CA ASP A 213 -0.02 11.67 18.08
C ASP A 213 1.27 12.46 18.38
N PHE A 214 1.20 13.76 18.18
CA PHE A 214 2.32 14.70 18.33
C PHE A 214 2.19 15.62 19.53
N LEU A 215 0.97 15.97 19.93
CA LEU A 215 0.67 16.88 21.04
C LEU A 215 -0.09 16.13 22.15
N PRO A 216 0.65 15.62 23.18
CA PRO A 216 0.07 14.79 24.24
C PRO A 216 -1.13 15.42 24.97
N ILE A 217 -1.15 16.73 25.11
CA ILE A 217 -2.23 17.45 25.79
C ILE A 217 -3.59 17.27 25.10
N LEU A 218 -3.61 17.11 23.76
CA LEU A 218 -4.85 16.93 22.99
C LEU A 218 -5.50 15.56 23.24
N ARG A 219 -4.78 14.61 23.86
CA ARG A 219 -5.32 13.29 24.21
C ARG A 219 -6.33 13.35 25.35
N LEU A 220 -6.21 14.36 26.22
CA LEU A 220 -7.08 14.52 27.39
C LEU A 220 -8.54 14.82 26.98
N PHE A 221 -8.77 15.35 25.82
CA PHE A 221 -10.07 15.82 25.35
C PHE A 221 -10.64 15.02 24.17
N ASP A 222 -9.96 13.95 23.71
CA ASP A 222 -10.29 13.17 22.49
C ASP A 222 -10.74 14.08 21.33
N PHE A 223 -9.93 15.10 21.04
CA PHE A 223 -10.23 16.12 20.05
C PHE A 223 -10.56 15.47 18.69
N GLY A 224 -11.76 15.72 18.17
CA GLY A 224 -12.25 15.09 16.94
C GLY A 224 -12.76 13.65 17.09
N GLY A 225 -12.90 13.11 18.30
CA GLY A 225 -13.45 11.78 18.57
C GLY A 225 -12.60 10.63 18.01
N VAL A 226 -11.31 10.86 17.80
CA VAL A 226 -10.40 9.91 17.13
C VAL A 226 -10.25 8.61 17.93
N GLN A 227 -10.12 8.70 19.25
CA GLN A 227 -9.98 7.52 20.12
C GLN A 227 -11.25 6.67 20.09
N LYS A 228 -12.41 7.32 20.17
CA LYS A 228 -13.72 6.65 20.11
C LYS A 228 -13.93 5.96 18.76
N ARG A 229 -13.60 6.64 17.64
CA ARG A 229 -13.65 6.06 16.29
C ARG A 229 -12.70 4.89 16.15
N ALA A 230 -11.45 5.03 16.62
CA ALA A 230 -10.45 3.97 16.59
C ALA A 230 -10.86 2.74 17.42
N ALA A 231 -11.47 2.94 18.59
CA ALA A 231 -11.98 1.85 19.41
C ALA A 231 -13.16 1.11 18.75
N LYS A 232 -14.12 1.85 18.16
CA LYS A 232 -15.23 1.25 17.40
C LYS A 232 -14.71 0.43 16.21
N LEU A 233 -13.79 1.00 15.46
CA LEU A 233 -13.17 0.33 14.32
C LEU A 233 -12.43 -0.94 14.75
N ALA A 234 -11.70 -0.91 15.87
CA ALA A 234 -11.00 -2.07 16.42
C ALA A 234 -11.97 -3.21 16.77
N ALA A 235 -13.09 -2.89 17.40
CA ALA A 235 -14.13 -3.88 17.70
C ALA A 235 -14.68 -4.55 16.44
N THR A 236 -15.02 -3.76 15.42
CA THR A 236 -15.47 -4.28 14.11
C THR A 236 -14.42 -5.17 13.45
N ARG A 237 -13.14 -4.78 13.49
CA ARG A 237 -12.02 -5.55 12.92
C ARG A 237 -11.87 -6.91 13.60
N ILE A 238 -11.93 -6.93 14.94
CA ILE A 238 -11.84 -8.17 15.72
C ILE A 238 -13.02 -9.07 15.41
N GLU A 239 -14.25 -8.54 15.45
CA GLU A 239 -15.47 -9.28 15.14
C GLU A 239 -15.41 -9.95 13.75
N LEU A 240 -15.12 -9.16 12.70
CA LEU A 240 -15.09 -9.67 11.33
C LEU A 240 -14.01 -10.75 11.13
N SER A 241 -12.80 -10.52 11.66
CA SER A 241 -11.71 -11.49 11.53
C SER A 241 -11.92 -12.75 12.37
N GLN A 242 -12.47 -12.63 13.58
CA GLN A 242 -12.78 -13.78 14.41
C GLN A 242 -13.87 -14.65 13.78
N ARG A 243 -14.90 -14.02 13.22
CA ARG A 243 -15.96 -14.74 12.50
C ARG A 243 -15.42 -15.55 11.34
N LEU A 244 -14.49 -15.02 10.56
CA LEU A 244 -13.85 -15.78 9.48
C LEU A 244 -13.10 -17.02 10.00
N ILE A 245 -12.42 -16.90 11.14
CA ILE A 245 -11.70 -18.02 11.78
C ILE A 245 -12.68 -19.09 12.27
N GLU A 246 -13.74 -18.68 12.96
CA GLU A 246 -14.76 -19.61 13.50
C GLU A 246 -15.50 -20.37 12.41
N GLU A 247 -15.87 -19.68 11.32
CA GLU A 247 -16.49 -20.33 10.16
C GLU A 247 -15.57 -21.41 9.55
N HIS A 248 -14.26 -21.17 9.50
CA HIS A 248 -13.30 -22.19 9.02
C HIS A 248 -13.15 -23.36 9.98
N ARG A 249 -13.22 -23.13 11.30
CA ARG A 249 -13.22 -24.21 12.30
C ARG A 249 -14.43 -25.10 12.17
N GLN A 250 -15.61 -24.50 11.97
CA GLN A 250 -16.86 -25.25 11.80
C GLN A 250 -16.86 -26.07 10.51
N ARG A 251 -16.34 -25.50 9.40
CA ARG A 251 -16.23 -26.21 8.10
C ARG A 251 -15.23 -27.35 8.12
N GLY A 252 -14.11 -27.21 8.81
CA GLY A 252 -13.08 -28.24 8.93
C GLY A 252 -13.50 -29.50 9.70
N SER A 253 -14.70 -29.49 10.30
CA SER A 253 -15.32 -30.64 10.94
C SER A 253 -16.18 -31.48 9.98
N SER A 254 -16.41 -31.03 8.74
CA SER A 254 -17.14 -31.74 7.69
C SER A 254 -16.17 -32.11 6.55
N GLU A 255 -15.92 -33.41 6.36
CA GLU A 255 -15.09 -33.94 5.29
C GLU A 255 -15.67 -33.62 3.90
N GLY A 256 -14.95 -32.86 3.10
CA GLY A 256 -15.27 -32.60 1.69
C GLY A 256 -14.47 -31.45 1.12
N SER A 257 -13.58 -31.77 0.18
CA SER A 257 -12.96 -30.90 -0.83
C SER A 257 -12.92 -29.38 -0.54
N HIS A 258 -12.05 -28.92 0.35
CA HIS A 258 -11.86 -27.50 0.59
C HIS A 258 -10.66 -26.97 -0.18
N LYS A 259 -10.89 -25.97 -1.06
CA LYS A 259 -9.79 -25.15 -1.59
C LYS A 259 -8.97 -24.63 -0.41
N LYS A 260 -7.67 -24.88 -0.41
CA LYS A 260 -6.74 -24.44 0.64
C LYS A 260 -6.76 -22.91 0.72
N THR A 261 -7.25 -22.39 1.84
CA THR A 261 -7.23 -20.95 2.15
C THR A 261 -6.16 -20.66 3.18
N MET A 262 -5.69 -19.41 3.24
CA MET A 262 -4.69 -19.03 4.24
C MET A 262 -5.16 -19.33 5.68
N ILE A 263 -6.43 -19.04 6.00
CA ILE A 263 -6.97 -19.32 7.35
C ILE A 263 -6.99 -20.83 7.64
N ALA A 264 -7.40 -21.65 6.66
CA ALA A 264 -7.39 -23.10 6.82
C ALA A 264 -5.97 -23.64 7.08
N ASP A 265 -5.00 -23.21 6.27
CA ASP A 265 -3.59 -23.60 6.43
C ASP A 265 -3.03 -23.18 7.80
N LEU A 266 -3.33 -21.93 8.26
CA LEU A 266 -2.88 -21.45 9.57
C LEU A 266 -3.57 -22.15 10.74
N LEU A 267 -4.82 -22.60 10.59
CA LEU A 267 -5.52 -23.40 11.59
C LEU A 267 -4.97 -24.85 11.65
N GLU A 268 -4.54 -25.40 10.53
CA GLU A 268 -3.84 -26.68 10.51
C GLU A 268 -2.50 -26.58 11.26
N LEU A 269 -1.70 -25.55 10.98
CA LEU A 269 -0.47 -25.26 11.72
C LEU A 269 -0.71 -24.97 13.20
N GLN A 270 -1.84 -24.35 13.56
CA GLN A 270 -2.21 -24.13 14.95
C GLN A 270 -2.39 -25.44 15.74
N ARG A 271 -2.87 -26.51 15.09
CA ARG A 271 -3.02 -27.82 15.75
C ARG A 271 -1.67 -28.44 16.15
N SER A 272 -0.63 -28.23 15.35
CA SER A 272 0.72 -28.74 15.62
C SER A 272 1.54 -27.81 16.52
N GLU A 273 1.38 -26.49 16.38
CA GLU A 273 2.16 -25.48 17.10
C GLU A 273 1.25 -24.38 17.68
N PRO A 274 0.38 -24.68 18.67
CA PRO A 274 -0.65 -23.76 19.17
C PRO A 274 -0.10 -22.48 19.81
N GLU A 275 1.09 -22.53 20.39
CA GLU A 275 1.76 -21.37 20.99
C GLU A 275 2.31 -20.38 19.94
N VAL A 276 2.60 -20.85 18.73
CA VAL A 276 3.13 -20.05 17.63
C VAL A 276 2.00 -19.44 16.80
N TYR A 277 0.99 -20.24 16.44
CA TYR A 277 -0.12 -19.85 15.57
C TYR A 277 -1.39 -19.57 16.35
N THR A 278 -1.32 -18.67 17.33
CA THR A 278 -2.49 -18.29 18.14
C THR A 278 -3.54 -17.56 17.30
N ASP A 279 -4.80 -17.55 17.76
CA ASP A 279 -5.88 -16.76 17.12
C ASP A 279 -5.50 -15.29 16.95
N THR A 280 -4.76 -14.74 17.91
CA THR A 280 -4.27 -13.36 17.82
C THR A 280 -3.30 -13.18 16.66
N VAL A 281 -2.40 -14.14 16.41
CA VAL A 281 -1.46 -14.14 15.28
C VAL A 281 -2.24 -14.26 13.96
N ILE A 282 -3.15 -15.23 13.86
CA ILE A 282 -3.98 -15.44 12.66
C ILE A 282 -4.79 -14.18 12.34
N ARG A 283 -5.52 -13.60 13.32
CA ARG A 283 -6.25 -12.34 13.14
C ARG A 283 -5.36 -11.20 12.70
N SER A 284 -4.19 -11.06 13.32
CA SER A 284 -3.24 -9.99 12.98
C SER A 284 -2.78 -10.08 11.52
N LEU A 285 -2.51 -11.29 11.03
CA LEU A 285 -2.12 -11.52 9.64
C LEU A 285 -3.28 -11.24 8.68
N CYS A 286 -4.47 -11.81 8.94
CA CYS A 286 -5.67 -11.56 8.13
C CYS A 286 -5.94 -10.07 7.96
N LEU A 287 -6.00 -9.34 9.07
CA LEU A 287 -6.27 -7.90 9.07
C LEU A 287 -5.17 -7.09 8.38
N SER A 288 -3.91 -7.49 8.57
CA SER A 288 -2.78 -6.80 7.94
C SER A 288 -2.78 -6.98 6.42
N ILE A 289 -3.03 -8.20 5.94
CA ILE A 289 -3.06 -8.51 4.50
C ILE A 289 -4.28 -7.88 3.84
N LEU A 290 -5.45 -7.98 4.46
CA LEU A 290 -6.67 -7.37 3.97
C LEU A 290 -6.51 -5.87 3.77
N GLN A 291 -6.02 -5.18 4.79
CA GLN A 291 -5.85 -3.74 4.74
C GLN A 291 -4.75 -3.29 3.78
N ALA A 292 -3.53 -3.85 3.96
CA ALA A 292 -2.38 -3.40 3.19
C ALA A 292 -2.48 -3.80 1.71
N GLY A 293 -3.03 -4.98 1.42
CA GLY A 293 -3.13 -5.50 0.05
C GLY A 293 -4.23 -4.85 -0.77
N THR A 294 -5.34 -4.41 -0.15
CA THR A 294 -6.49 -3.88 -0.89
C THR A 294 -6.28 -2.44 -1.33
N ASP A 295 -6.13 -1.52 -0.40
CA ASP A 295 -6.09 -0.08 -0.71
C ASP A 295 -4.88 0.31 -1.57
N THR A 296 -3.70 -0.22 -1.26
CA THR A 296 -2.47 0.10 -1.99
C THR A 296 -2.51 -0.35 -3.44
N SER A 297 -2.95 -1.59 -3.71
CA SER A 297 -3.03 -2.13 -5.06
C SER A 297 -4.10 -1.43 -5.90
N ALA A 298 -5.27 -1.15 -5.32
CA ALA A 298 -6.33 -0.43 -5.99
C ALA A 298 -5.94 1.01 -6.33
N ASN A 299 -5.28 1.74 -5.40
CA ASN A 299 -4.76 3.09 -5.64
C ASN A 299 -3.69 3.09 -6.76
N THR A 300 -2.76 2.14 -6.74
CA THR A 300 -1.73 2.06 -7.79
C THR A 300 -2.35 1.82 -9.16
N MET A 301 -3.30 0.91 -9.28
CA MET A 301 -3.98 0.64 -10.55
C MET A 301 -4.83 1.82 -11.01
N GLU A 302 -5.45 2.57 -10.10
CA GLU A 302 -6.15 3.82 -10.43
C GLU A 302 -5.20 4.86 -11.01
N TRP A 303 -3.97 4.99 -10.47
CA TRP A 303 -2.92 5.85 -11.02
C TRP A 303 -2.46 5.36 -12.41
N ILE A 304 -2.28 4.03 -12.59
CA ILE A 304 -1.93 3.45 -13.90
C ILE A 304 -2.99 3.83 -14.94
N MET A 305 -4.27 3.59 -14.66
CA MET A 305 -5.35 3.91 -15.59
C MET A 305 -5.44 5.41 -15.87
N SER A 306 -5.21 6.28 -14.89
CA SER A 306 -5.18 7.73 -15.07
C SER A 306 -4.06 8.19 -16.00
N LEU A 307 -2.88 7.61 -15.81
CA LEU A 307 -1.72 7.90 -16.69
C LEU A 307 -1.94 7.38 -18.10
N LEU A 308 -2.51 6.19 -18.26
CA LEU A 308 -2.82 5.61 -19.58
C LEU A 308 -3.88 6.44 -20.33
N LEU A 309 -4.89 6.94 -19.64
CA LEU A 309 -5.91 7.82 -20.22
C LEU A 309 -5.34 9.17 -20.68
N ASN A 310 -4.35 9.69 -19.96
CA ASN A 310 -3.65 10.92 -20.36
C ASN A 310 -2.52 10.68 -21.40
N ASN A 311 -2.15 9.40 -21.63
CA ASN A 311 -1.12 9.01 -22.58
C ASN A 311 -1.61 7.86 -23.48
N PRO A 312 -2.57 8.12 -24.42
CA PRO A 312 -3.18 7.07 -25.26
C PRO A 312 -2.15 6.26 -26.05
N GLN A 313 -1.06 6.89 -26.50
CA GLN A 313 0.02 6.23 -27.22
C GLN A 313 0.71 5.13 -26.39
N VAL A 314 0.86 5.34 -25.07
CA VAL A 314 1.42 4.34 -24.15
C VAL A 314 0.45 3.18 -23.98
N MET A 315 -0.85 3.48 -23.86
CA MET A 315 -1.90 2.44 -23.79
C MET A 315 -1.93 1.59 -25.06
N HIS A 316 -1.81 2.21 -26.23
CA HIS A 316 -1.77 1.50 -27.52
C HIS A 316 -0.54 0.58 -27.58
N LYS A 317 0.65 1.10 -27.24
CA LYS A 317 1.89 0.29 -27.24
C LYS A 317 1.80 -0.90 -26.29
N ALA A 318 1.24 -0.72 -25.08
CA ALA A 318 1.01 -1.84 -24.15
C ALA A 318 0.00 -2.87 -24.72
N ARG A 319 -1.05 -2.40 -25.40
CA ARG A 319 -2.02 -3.24 -26.08
C ARG A 319 -1.39 -4.07 -27.21
N ASP A 320 -0.58 -3.43 -28.05
CA ASP A 320 0.11 -4.08 -29.17
C ASP A 320 1.05 -5.18 -28.66
N GLU A 321 1.76 -4.93 -27.56
CA GLU A 321 2.59 -5.96 -26.89
C GLU A 321 1.74 -7.16 -26.47
N ILE A 322 0.60 -6.90 -25.80
CA ILE A 322 -0.30 -7.98 -25.33
C ILE A 322 -0.89 -8.75 -26.54
N GLU A 323 -1.36 -8.07 -27.58
CA GLU A 323 -1.88 -8.74 -28.77
C GLU A 323 -0.83 -9.62 -29.46
N LYS A 324 0.42 -9.13 -29.55
CA LYS A 324 1.51 -9.88 -30.16
C LYS A 324 1.94 -11.10 -29.35
N THR A 325 1.91 -11.01 -28.01
CA THR A 325 2.44 -12.04 -27.11
C THR A 325 1.38 -13.06 -26.72
N VAL A 326 0.16 -12.61 -26.38
CA VAL A 326 -0.94 -13.44 -25.88
C VAL A 326 -1.89 -13.85 -26.99
N GLY A 327 -2.04 -13.00 -28.04
CA GLY A 327 -3.03 -13.17 -29.09
C GLY A 327 -4.41 -12.60 -28.73
N LEU A 328 -5.41 -13.00 -29.53
CA LEU A 328 -6.78 -12.50 -29.43
C LEU A 328 -7.78 -13.61 -29.08
N ASP A 329 -7.32 -14.84 -28.88
CA ASP A 329 -8.18 -16.01 -28.69
C ASP A 329 -8.46 -16.35 -27.22
N ARG A 330 -7.72 -15.75 -26.32
CA ARG A 330 -7.85 -15.93 -24.86
C ARG A 330 -7.52 -14.65 -24.09
N LEU A 331 -7.87 -14.62 -22.81
CA LEU A 331 -7.40 -13.58 -21.89
C LEU A 331 -5.94 -13.82 -21.51
N ILE A 332 -5.27 -12.72 -21.11
CA ILE A 332 -3.97 -12.75 -20.46
C ILE A 332 -4.03 -13.60 -19.18
N GLU A 333 -2.98 -14.36 -18.91
CA GLU A 333 -2.78 -15.17 -17.71
C GLU A 333 -1.49 -14.75 -16.96
N GLU A 334 -1.33 -15.18 -15.71
CA GLU A 334 -0.13 -14.84 -14.92
C GLU A 334 1.17 -15.38 -15.55
N SER A 335 1.09 -16.49 -16.28
CA SER A 335 2.20 -17.07 -17.02
C SER A 335 2.69 -16.22 -18.18
N ASP A 336 1.85 -15.31 -18.69
CA ASP A 336 2.21 -14.39 -19.77
C ASP A 336 2.99 -13.16 -19.26
N LEU A 337 2.78 -12.78 -18.00
CA LEU A 337 3.35 -11.55 -17.45
C LEU A 337 4.86 -11.40 -17.63
N PRO A 338 5.69 -12.45 -17.45
CA PRO A 338 7.14 -12.35 -17.72
C PRO A 338 7.48 -11.94 -19.14
N ASN A 339 6.59 -12.20 -20.09
CA ASN A 339 6.77 -11.93 -21.53
C ASN A 339 6.14 -10.60 -21.98
N LEU A 340 5.73 -9.74 -21.03
CA LEU A 340 5.12 -8.43 -21.26
C LEU A 340 5.98 -7.32 -20.64
N PRO A 341 7.23 -7.12 -21.12
CA PRO A 341 8.17 -6.17 -20.54
C PRO A 341 7.67 -4.72 -20.59
N TYR A 342 6.93 -4.32 -21.63
CA TYR A 342 6.42 -2.95 -21.71
C TYR A 342 5.30 -2.69 -20.70
N LEU A 343 4.40 -3.65 -20.48
CA LEU A 343 3.42 -3.56 -19.40
C LEU A 343 4.12 -3.41 -18.03
N HIS A 344 5.21 -4.12 -17.80
CA HIS A 344 6.03 -3.93 -16.60
C HIS A 344 6.67 -2.54 -16.51
N CYS A 345 7.13 -1.98 -17.65
CA CYS A 345 7.64 -0.61 -17.72
C CYS A 345 6.56 0.42 -17.32
N VAL A 346 5.32 0.25 -17.78
CA VAL A 346 4.17 1.09 -17.42
C VAL A 346 3.91 1.05 -15.90
N ILE A 347 3.89 -0.14 -15.31
CA ILE A 347 3.69 -0.33 -13.86
C ILE A 347 4.83 0.33 -13.08
N ASN A 348 6.07 0.09 -13.46
CA ASN A 348 7.23 0.62 -12.75
C ASN A 348 7.32 2.15 -12.84
N GLU A 349 7.04 2.73 -14.01
CA GLU A 349 7.02 4.20 -14.16
C GLU A 349 5.90 4.84 -13.35
N THR A 350 4.75 4.16 -13.25
CA THR A 350 3.67 4.61 -12.36
C THR A 350 4.11 4.57 -10.89
N LEU A 351 4.73 3.47 -10.45
CA LEU A 351 5.27 3.33 -9.09
C LEU A 351 6.37 4.36 -8.78
N ARG A 352 7.14 4.75 -9.79
CA ARG A 352 8.13 5.83 -9.67
C ARG A 352 7.46 7.19 -9.47
N LEU A 353 6.50 7.55 -10.35
CA LEU A 353 5.83 8.84 -10.30
C LEU A 353 4.84 8.95 -9.14
N TYR A 354 4.09 7.89 -8.86
CA TYR A 354 3.05 7.87 -7.84
C TYR A 354 3.26 6.72 -6.86
N PRO A 355 4.37 6.74 -6.07
CA PRO A 355 4.59 5.74 -5.02
C PRO A 355 3.44 5.82 -4.02
N VAL A 356 2.69 4.74 -3.89
CA VAL A 356 1.44 4.74 -3.11
C VAL A 356 1.65 5.04 -1.63
N VAL A 357 2.87 4.83 -1.10
CA VAL A 357 3.30 5.23 0.25
C VAL A 357 4.51 6.17 0.13
N PRO A 358 4.29 7.47 -0.17
CA PRO A 358 5.32 8.41 -0.63
C PRO A 358 6.40 8.74 0.41
N LEU A 359 6.12 8.53 1.71
CA LEU A 359 7.04 8.75 2.81
C LEU A 359 7.45 7.44 3.51
N LEU A 360 7.10 6.29 2.93
CA LEU A 360 7.06 4.97 3.55
C LEU A 360 6.22 4.95 4.85
N VAL A 361 6.04 3.75 5.41
CA VAL A 361 5.45 3.63 6.74
C VAL A 361 6.50 4.11 7.76
N PRO A 362 6.21 5.05 8.66
CA PRO A 362 7.19 5.62 9.57
C PRO A 362 7.97 4.57 10.35
N HIS A 363 9.29 4.74 10.45
CA HIS A 363 10.18 3.94 11.28
C HIS A 363 10.54 4.71 12.55
N GLU A 364 11.18 4.05 13.51
CA GLU A 364 11.70 4.68 14.74
C GLU A 364 13.03 4.05 15.13
N SER A 365 14.03 4.88 15.46
CA SER A 365 15.32 4.39 15.94
C SER A 365 15.21 3.78 17.33
N SER A 366 15.75 2.58 17.53
CA SER A 366 15.73 1.86 18.82
C SER A 366 16.81 2.36 19.80
N LYS A 367 17.86 2.99 19.30
CA LYS A 367 19.01 3.51 20.04
C LYS A 367 19.68 4.64 19.28
N ASP A 368 20.60 5.33 19.96
CA ASP A 368 21.48 6.31 19.32
C ASP A 368 22.32 5.65 18.23
N CYS A 369 22.50 6.34 17.10
CA CYS A 369 23.31 5.86 15.98
C CYS A 369 23.93 7.04 15.19
N LEU A 370 24.88 6.75 14.33
CA LEU A 370 25.48 7.71 13.40
C LEU A 370 24.99 7.39 11.99
N VAL A 371 24.35 8.36 11.32
CA VAL A 371 23.81 8.22 9.95
C VAL A 371 24.27 9.41 9.12
N GLY A 372 24.95 9.17 8.01
CA GLY A 372 25.49 10.23 7.14
C GLY A 372 26.39 11.21 7.88
N GLY A 373 27.14 10.77 8.90
CA GLY A 373 27.97 11.61 9.75
C GLY A 373 27.22 12.44 10.81
N TYR A 374 25.91 12.24 10.95
CA TYR A 374 25.07 12.89 11.96
C TYR A 374 24.69 11.94 13.11
N SER A 375 24.70 12.44 14.34
CA SER A 375 24.24 11.70 15.52
C SER A 375 22.72 11.71 15.60
N ILE A 376 22.08 10.56 15.47
CA ILE A 376 20.63 10.40 15.57
C ILE A 376 20.28 9.78 16.91
N PRO A 377 19.53 10.47 17.78
CA PRO A 377 19.09 9.93 19.06
C PRO A 377 18.11 8.76 18.91
N GLY A 378 18.13 7.83 19.87
CA GLY A 378 17.10 6.79 19.99
C GLY A 378 15.72 7.40 20.21
N GLY A 379 14.68 6.73 19.67
CA GLY A 379 13.31 7.25 19.68
C GLY A 379 13.03 8.32 18.61
N THR A 380 13.97 8.55 17.69
CA THR A 380 13.76 9.44 16.54
C THR A 380 12.90 8.73 15.48
N MET A 381 11.78 9.33 15.12
CA MET A 381 10.93 8.88 14.03
C MET A 381 11.62 9.17 12.69
N LEU A 382 11.52 8.25 11.74
CA LEU A 382 12.11 8.38 10.41
C LEU A 382 11.02 8.44 9.35
N PHE A 383 11.09 9.47 8.51
CA PHE A 383 10.43 9.53 7.22
C PHE A 383 11.45 9.42 6.08
N VAL A 384 11.21 8.50 5.16
CA VAL A 384 12.00 8.38 3.93
C VAL A 384 11.16 8.89 2.77
N ASN A 385 11.57 10.01 2.19
CA ASN A 385 10.82 10.71 1.16
C ASN A 385 11.07 10.09 -0.22
N VAL A 386 10.44 8.94 -0.46
CA VAL A 386 10.52 8.20 -1.72
C VAL A 386 10.02 9.06 -2.89
N TYR A 387 8.98 9.87 -2.66
CA TYR A 387 8.43 10.78 -3.65
C TYR A 387 9.47 11.78 -4.17
N ALA A 388 10.29 12.36 -3.29
CA ALA A 388 11.36 13.26 -3.68
C ALA A 388 12.48 12.52 -4.43
N MET A 389 12.96 11.40 -3.88
CA MET A 389 14.07 10.63 -4.48
C MET A 389 13.73 10.11 -5.88
N GLN A 390 12.50 9.66 -6.08
CA GLN A 390 12.03 9.14 -7.38
C GLN A 390 11.70 10.24 -8.40
N ARG A 391 11.86 11.52 -8.02
CA ARG A 391 11.74 12.71 -8.86
C ARG A 391 12.99 13.58 -8.87
N ASP A 392 14.10 13.09 -8.33
CA ASP A 392 15.36 13.81 -8.35
C ASP A 392 15.90 13.93 -9.78
N PRO A 393 16.10 15.15 -10.33
CA PRO A 393 16.60 15.36 -11.68
C PRO A 393 18.05 14.88 -11.87
N ASN A 394 18.81 14.72 -10.78
CA ASN A 394 20.17 14.15 -10.86
C ASN A 394 20.16 12.64 -11.12
N ILE A 395 19.03 11.96 -10.83
CA ILE A 395 18.87 10.51 -11.01
C ILE A 395 18.00 10.21 -12.25
N TRP A 396 16.94 11.00 -12.44
CA TRP A 396 15.92 10.76 -13.45
C TRP A 396 15.85 11.93 -14.44
N ASP A 397 16.16 11.68 -15.70
CA ASP A 397 15.93 12.64 -16.77
C ASP A 397 14.43 12.94 -16.91
N GLU A 398 14.04 14.22 -17.10
CA GLU A 398 12.64 14.67 -17.13
C GLU A 398 11.78 14.00 -16.05
N PRO A 399 12.10 14.16 -14.76
CA PRO A 399 11.61 13.31 -13.67
C PRO A 399 10.10 13.37 -13.45
N THR A 400 9.43 14.39 -13.97
CA THR A 400 7.96 14.57 -13.83
C THR A 400 7.17 14.00 -14.99
N LYS A 401 7.83 13.66 -16.13
CA LYS A 401 7.14 13.08 -17.27
C LYS A 401 6.95 11.59 -17.13
N PHE A 402 5.79 11.10 -17.59
CA PHE A 402 5.50 9.68 -17.66
C PHE A 402 6.14 9.07 -18.91
N LYS A 403 7.21 8.33 -18.72
CA LYS A 403 8.01 7.69 -19.77
C LYS A 403 8.34 6.23 -19.40
N PRO A 404 7.47 5.27 -19.69
CA PRO A 404 7.73 3.85 -19.43
C PRO A 404 9.04 3.32 -20.01
N GLU A 405 9.47 3.90 -21.13
CA GLU A 405 10.71 3.57 -21.84
C GLU A 405 11.99 3.71 -21.01
N ARG A 406 11.91 4.38 -19.86
CA ARG A 406 13.01 4.45 -18.86
C ARG A 406 13.39 3.07 -18.33
N PHE A 407 12.43 2.16 -18.32
CA PHE A 407 12.61 0.81 -17.78
C PHE A 407 12.87 -0.24 -18.86
N GLU A 408 12.81 0.11 -20.13
CA GLU A 408 13.08 -0.82 -21.22
C GLU A 408 14.54 -1.28 -21.23
N GLY A 409 14.75 -2.59 -21.40
CA GLY A 409 16.09 -3.19 -21.58
C GLY A 409 17.04 -2.94 -20.41
N GLY A 410 16.53 -2.83 -19.17
CA GLY A 410 17.38 -2.63 -17.99
C GLY A 410 17.92 -1.21 -17.79
N LYS A 411 17.49 -0.22 -18.57
CA LYS A 411 17.98 1.16 -18.51
C LYS A 411 17.87 1.84 -17.13
N ALA A 412 16.96 1.34 -16.28
CA ALA A 412 16.78 1.83 -14.91
C ALA A 412 17.53 0.98 -13.86
N GLU A 413 18.34 -0.01 -14.29
CA GLU A 413 19.16 -0.78 -13.36
C GLU A 413 20.11 0.15 -12.59
N GLY A 414 20.22 -0.07 -11.27
CA GLY A 414 21.00 0.77 -10.38
C GLY A 414 20.37 2.12 -10.03
N LYS A 415 19.25 2.53 -10.64
CA LYS A 415 18.52 3.72 -10.24
C LYS A 415 17.66 3.44 -9.00
N TRP A 416 17.70 4.38 -8.06
CA TRP A 416 16.99 4.24 -6.80
C TRP A 416 15.47 4.32 -6.96
N MET A 417 14.82 3.22 -6.61
CA MET A 417 13.38 3.10 -6.59
C MET A 417 12.93 2.25 -5.39
N LEU A 418 12.13 2.81 -4.51
CA LEU A 418 11.69 2.16 -3.25
C LEU A 418 10.17 2.14 -3.07
N PRO A 419 9.35 1.82 -4.07
CA PRO A 419 7.90 1.84 -3.91
C PRO A 419 7.40 0.78 -2.91
N PHE A 420 8.18 -0.26 -2.66
CA PHE A 420 7.90 -1.33 -1.69
C PHE A 420 8.79 -1.28 -0.44
N GLY A 421 9.56 -0.20 -0.27
CA GLY A 421 10.53 -0.08 0.81
C GLY A 421 11.74 -1.00 0.63
N MET A 422 12.54 -1.14 1.69
CA MET A 422 13.78 -1.92 1.69
C MET A 422 14.06 -2.50 3.08
N GLY A 423 15.04 -3.39 3.17
CA GLY A 423 15.50 -4.02 4.41
C GLY A 423 14.46 -4.95 5.02
N ARG A 424 14.55 -5.16 6.33
CA ARG A 424 13.67 -6.08 7.07
C ARG A 424 12.20 -5.71 6.98
N ARG A 425 11.90 -4.42 6.84
CA ARG A 425 10.57 -3.86 6.73
C ARG A 425 10.08 -3.71 5.29
N GLY A 426 10.84 -4.15 4.30
CA GLY A 426 10.39 -4.21 2.90
C GLY A 426 9.07 -4.96 2.76
N CYS A 427 8.25 -4.58 1.80
CA CYS A 427 6.90 -5.11 1.61
C CYS A 427 6.91 -6.62 1.32
N PRO A 428 6.25 -7.45 2.12
CA PRO A 428 6.15 -8.88 1.81
C PRO A 428 5.16 -9.18 0.68
N GLY A 429 4.28 -8.24 0.37
CA GLY A 429 3.23 -8.38 -0.65
C GLY A 429 3.62 -7.93 -2.04
N GLU A 430 4.87 -7.55 -2.29
CA GLU A 430 5.33 -7.04 -3.59
C GLU A 430 5.02 -8.01 -4.74
N GLY A 431 5.31 -9.30 -4.57
CA GLY A 431 5.03 -10.32 -5.58
C GLY A 431 3.54 -10.45 -5.90
N LEU A 432 2.68 -10.43 -4.86
CA LEU A 432 1.22 -10.46 -5.05
C LEU A 432 0.73 -9.19 -5.75
N ALA A 433 1.19 -8.02 -5.31
CA ALA A 433 0.79 -6.74 -5.88
C ALA A 433 1.13 -6.65 -7.37
N LYS A 434 2.36 -7.02 -7.77
CA LYS A 434 2.79 -7.01 -9.18
C LYS A 434 1.96 -7.96 -10.04
N LYS A 435 1.61 -9.16 -9.54
CA LYS A 435 0.75 -10.12 -10.25
C LYS A 435 -0.66 -9.58 -10.44
N VAL A 436 -1.29 -9.07 -9.37
CA VAL A 436 -2.64 -8.48 -9.42
C VAL A 436 -2.68 -7.28 -10.36
N MET A 437 -1.72 -6.36 -10.26
CA MET A 437 -1.65 -5.19 -11.13
C MET A 437 -1.45 -5.59 -12.59
N GLY A 438 -0.48 -6.45 -12.87
CA GLY A 438 -0.18 -6.89 -14.24
C GLY A 438 -1.37 -7.57 -14.89
N LEU A 439 -2.00 -8.52 -14.20
CA LEU A 439 -3.14 -9.26 -14.71
C LEU A 439 -4.37 -8.35 -14.90
N THR A 440 -4.68 -7.48 -13.93
CA THR A 440 -5.84 -6.58 -14.00
C THR A 440 -5.68 -5.57 -15.11
N ILE A 441 -4.59 -4.82 -15.11
CA ILE A 441 -4.34 -3.76 -16.11
C ILE A 441 -4.18 -4.38 -17.51
N GLY A 442 -3.47 -5.51 -17.61
CA GLY A 442 -3.32 -6.24 -18.86
C GLY A 442 -4.68 -6.64 -19.45
N THR A 443 -5.57 -7.21 -18.67
CA THR A 443 -6.92 -7.59 -19.11
C THR A 443 -7.76 -6.37 -19.50
N LEU A 444 -7.72 -5.28 -18.73
CA LEU A 444 -8.47 -4.06 -19.04
C LEU A 444 -8.02 -3.44 -20.36
N VAL A 445 -6.71 -3.41 -20.62
CA VAL A 445 -6.12 -2.88 -21.87
C VAL A 445 -6.34 -3.83 -23.04
N GLN A 446 -6.29 -5.15 -22.81
CA GLN A 446 -6.55 -6.17 -23.85
C GLN A 446 -7.99 -6.13 -24.35
N CYS A 447 -8.95 -6.08 -23.41
CA CYS A 447 -10.36 -6.34 -23.70
C CYS A 447 -11.18 -5.12 -24.05
N PHE A 448 -10.78 -3.92 -23.61
CA PHE A 448 -11.62 -2.73 -23.70
C PHE A 448 -10.87 -1.55 -24.32
N GLU A 449 -11.63 -0.71 -25.00
CA GLU A 449 -11.23 0.64 -25.37
C GLU A 449 -11.62 1.56 -24.23
N TRP A 450 -10.71 2.49 -23.91
CA TRP A 450 -10.85 3.41 -22.78
C TRP A 450 -10.71 4.84 -23.23
N GLU A 451 -11.61 5.69 -22.76
CA GLU A 451 -11.59 7.14 -23.01
C GLU A 451 -11.84 7.91 -21.72
N ARG A 452 -11.43 9.16 -21.71
CA ARG A 452 -11.72 10.10 -20.64
C ARG A 452 -13.19 10.46 -20.60
N VAL A 453 -13.69 10.88 -19.45
CA VAL A 453 -15.01 11.51 -19.34
C VAL A 453 -14.86 12.95 -19.80
N GLY A 454 -15.31 13.26 -21.02
CA GLY A 454 -15.12 14.58 -21.64
C GLY A 454 -13.77 14.76 -22.31
N VAL A 455 -13.47 16.02 -22.67
CA VAL A 455 -12.28 16.37 -23.47
C VAL A 455 -11.05 16.72 -22.63
N GLU A 456 -11.26 17.07 -21.37
CA GLU A 456 -10.19 17.50 -20.48
C GLU A 456 -9.30 16.32 -20.05
N GLU A 457 -8.04 16.63 -19.74
CA GLU A 457 -7.14 15.65 -19.13
C GLU A 457 -7.65 15.22 -17.77
N VAL A 458 -7.39 13.96 -17.43
CA VAL A 458 -7.63 13.44 -16.07
C VAL A 458 -6.80 14.26 -15.09
N ASP A 459 -7.46 14.88 -14.11
CA ASP A 459 -6.78 15.62 -13.03
C ASP A 459 -5.86 14.69 -12.25
N MET A 460 -4.58 14.98 -12.21
CA MET A 460 -3.55 14.20 -11.52
C MET A 460 -3.26 14.72 -10.11
N ALA A 461 -4.18 15.47 -9.50
CA ALA A 461 -4.05 15.93 -8.12
C ALA A 461 -4.06 14.78 -7.12
N GLU A 462 -3.15 14.88 -6.15
CA GLU A 462 -2.94 13.88 -5.11
C GLU A 462 -3.81 14.17 -3.87
N GLY A 463 -4.43 13.15 -3.36
CA GLY A 463 -5.12 13.18 -2.07
C GLY A 463 -4.14 13.09 -0.90
N SER A 464 -4.69 13.06 0.31
CA SER A 464 -3.91 13.06 1.54
C SER A 464 -4.19 11.81 2.37
N GLY A 465 -3.15 11.23 2.95
CA GLY A 465 -3.24 10.04 3.80
C GLY A 465 -1.85 9.49 4.11
N ILE A 466 -1.81 8.30 4.67
CA ILE A 466 -0.59 7.48 4.73
C ILE A 466 -0.29 6.91 3.35
N THR A 467 -1.33 6.56 2.60
CA THR A 467 -1.29 6.29 1.17
C THR A 467 -1.55 7.57 0.39
N MET A 468 -1.16 7.57 -0.87
CA MET A 468 -1.36 8.67 -1.82
C MET A 468 -2.46 8.29 -2.83
N PRO A 469 -3.75 8.40 -2.46
CA PRO A 469 -4.85 8.25 -3.40
C PRO A 469 -4.89 9.46 -4.34
N ARG A 470 -5.70 9.39 -5.38
CA ARG A 470 -6.09 10.58 -6.13
C ARG A 470 -6.98 11.49 -5.28
N ALA A 471 -6.94 12.79 -5.55
CA ALA A 471 -7.83 13.76 -4.88
C ALA A 471 -9.30 13.55 -5.27
N VAL A 472 -9.54 13.20 -6.53
CA VAL A 472 -10.84 12.87 -7.11
C VAL A 472 -10.78 11.45 -7.67
N ARG A 473 -11.79 10.62 -7.37
CA ARG A 473 -11.89 9.24 -7.89
C ARG A 473 -11.92 9.25 -9.41
N LEU A 474 -11.24 8.28 -10.04
CA LEU A 474 -11.23 8.15 -11.48
C LEU A 474 -12.55 7.58 -11.99
N GLU A 475 -13.18 8.34 -12.86
CA GLU A 475 -14.23 7.86 -13.74
C GLU A 475 -13.69 7.79 -15.18
N ALA A 476 -14.09 6.79 -15.95
CA ALA A 476 -13.70 6.63 -17.34
C ALA A 476 -14.85 6.09 -18.18
N MET A 477 -14.74 6.32 -19.49
CA MET A 477 -15.60 5.73 -20.50
C MET A 477 -14.92 4.48 -21.06
N TYR A 478 -15.69 3.40 -21.27
CA TYR A 478 -15.15 2.19 -21.87
C TYR A 478 -16.17 1.52 -22.79
N ARG A 479 -15.67 0.72 -23.73
CA ARG A 479 -16.46 -0.23 -24.53
C ARG A 479 -15.63 -1.48 -24.84
N PRO A 480 -16.26 -2.63 -25.09
CA PRO A 480 -15.57 -3.84 -25.55
C PRO A 480 -14.86 -3.59 -26.87
N ARG A 481 -13.65 -4.08 -27.00
CA ARG A 481 -12.96 -4.08 -28.30
C ARG A 481 -13.60 -5.11 -29.23
N PRO A 482 -13.91 -4.75 -30.47
CA PRO A 482 -14.57 -5.67 -31.41
C PRO A 482 -13.83 -7.01 -31.55
N LYS A 483 -12.50 -6.98 -31.62
CA LYS A 483 -11.64 -8.18 -31.71
C LYS A 483 -11.74 -9.11 -30.50
N MET A 484 -12.11 -8.61 -29.31
CA MET A 484 -12.19 -9.38 -28.08
C MET A 484 -13.61 -9.86 -27.72
N ILE A 485 -14.63 -9.40 -28.44
CA ILE A 485 -16.03 -9.81 -28.20
C ILE A 485 -16.20 -11.34 -28.20
N PRO A 486 -15.61 -12.12 -29.15
CA PRO A 486 -15.75 -13.57 -29.15
C PRO A 486 -15.17 -14.25 -27.90
N VAL A 487 -14.14 -13.69 -27.31
CA VAL A 487 -13.54 -14.18 -26.05
C VAL A 487 -14.41 -13.79 -24.87
N LEU A 488 -14.87 -12.53 -24.81
CA LEU A 488 -15.70 -12.01 -23.72
C LEU A 488 -17.07 -12.71 -23.64
N GLN A 489 -17.62 -13.15 -24.78
CA GLN A 489 -18.88 -13.92 -24.82
C GLN A 489 -18.74 -15.34 -24.24
N LYS A 490 -17.55 -15.89 -24.20
CA LYS A 490 -17.27 -17.23 -23.66
C LYS A 490 -16.96 -17.23 -22.14
N LEU A 491 -16.85 -16.07 -21.54
CA LEU A 491 -16.59 -15.95 -20.09
C LEU A 491 -17.86 -16.19 -19.28
#